data_a14409c7f7ced18a9b2e91cd1478ac98
#
_entry.id   a14409c7f7ced18a9b2e91cd1478ac98
#
_cell.length_a   1.000
_cell.length_b   1.000
_cell.length_c   1.000
_cell.angle_alpha   90.00
_cell.angle_beta   90.00
_cell.angle_gamma   90.00
#
_symmetry.space_group_name_H-M   'P 1'
#
loop_
_entity.id
_entity.type
_entity.pdbx_description
1 polymer ?
#
loop_
_entity_poly.entity_id
_entity_poly.type
_entity_poly.pdbx_seq_one_letter_code
_entity_poly.pdbx_strand_id
1 'polypeptide(L)'
;IYKLIQPAPFSDGNHMIYWDGRDGDGNLIVPGTGYSINVLTTTGFPENAIITKDETLKVDNLRANAYVIVPVFGEVSKITYTLARESRVTLNIKDPNGNHFRNVLTNELQQTGNYEYWWDGTNDDGNYITIPGHYMLEFFIENEPQTNSAYRRGNVTVVR
;
A
#
# COMPACT_ATOMS: atom_id res chain seq x y z
N ILE A 1 13.92 22.82 19.66
CA ILE A 1 13.90 22.27 18.28
C ILE A 1 14.61 23.29 17.38
N TYR A 2 15.69 22.86 16.73
CA TYR A 2 16.42 23.69 15.79
C TYR A 2 16.01 23.39 14.35
N LYS A 3 15.72 24.41 13.55
CA LYS A 3 15.41 24.27 12.14
C LYS A 3 16.66 24.56 11.32
N LEU A 4 17.26 23.53 10.74
CA LEU A 4 18.42 23.64 9.85
C LEU A 4 18.10 24.32 8.53
N ILE A 5 16.86 24.15 8.05
CA ILE A 5 16.37 24.72 6.80
C ILE A 5 15.05 25.41 7.07
N GLN A 6 14.92 26.62 6.57
CA GLN A 6 13.62 27.28 6.45
C GLN A 6 12.88 26.71 5.24
N PRO A 7 11.55 26.76 5.22
CA PRO A 7 10.79 26.36 4.04
C PRO A 7 11.32 27.07 2.78
N ALA A 8 11.81 26.28 1.83
CA ALA A 8 12.34 26.76 0.56
C ALA A 8 12.05 25.73 -0.53
N PRO A 9 11.86 26.16 -1.78
CA PRO A 9 11.72 25.23 -2.89
C PRO A 9 13.06 24.53 -3.14
N PHE A 10 13.00 23.21 -3.26
CA PHE A 10 14.14 22.39 -3.70
C PHE A 10 13.80 21.77 -5.05
N SER A 11 14.78 21.74 -5.95
CA SER A 11 14.67 21.00 -7.20
C SER A 11 14.77 19.51 -6.95
N ASP A 12 14.36 18.71 -7.93
CA ASP A 12 14.60 17.28 -7.91
C ASP A 12 16.10 16.98 -7.81
N GLY A 13 16.44 15.93 -7.06
CA GLY A 13 17.82 15.48 -6.94
C GLY A 13 18.30 15.25 -5.51
N ASN A 14 19.60 15.02 -5.40
CA ASN A 14 20.25 14.81 -4.10
C ASN A 14 20.64 16.16 -3.50
N HIS A 15 20.22 16.38 -2.27
CA HIS A 15 20.54 17.57 -1.50
C HIS A 15 21.38 17.21 -0.28
N MET A 16 22.39 18.01 0.01
CA MET A 16 23.26 17.82 1.16
C MET A 16 23.21 19.06 2.05
N ILE A 17 22.99 18.82 3.31
CA ILE A 17 22.89 19.86 4.34
C ILE A 17 23.95 19.57 5.40
N TYR A 18 24.68 20.59 5.80
CA TYR A 18 25.67 20.48 6.83
C TYR A 18 25.15 21.11 8.12
N TRP A 19 25.33 20.42 9.23
CA TRP A 19 25.08 20.94 10.55
C TRP A 19 26.34 20.96 11.37
N ASP A 20 26.63 22.06 12.00
CA ASP A 20 27.83 22.31 12.80
C ASP A 20 27.72 21.87 14.28
N GLY A 21 26.60 21.21 14.63
CA GLY A 21 26.36 20.74 16.00
C GLY A 21 25.91 21.83 16.96
N ARG A 22 25.37 22.96 16.46
CA ARG A 22 24.84 24.02 17.30
C ARG A 22 23.32 24.03 17.31
N ASP A 23 22.77 24.54 18.42
CA ASP A 23 21.33 24.80 18.55
C ASP A 23 20.92 26.16 17.92
N GLY A 24 19.64 26.52 18.04
CA GLY A 24 19.11 27.77 17.50
C GLY A 24 19.68 29.04 18.13
N ASP A 25 20.30 28.94 19.28
CA ASP A 25 20.91 30.05 20.03
C ASP A 25 22.45 30.09 19.83
N GLY A 26 22.98 29.19 18.99
CA GLY A 26 24.38 29.08 18.64
C GLY A 26 25.24 28.30 19.63
N ASN A 27 24.65 27.66 20.64
CA ASN A 27 25.39 26.84 21.60
C ASN A 27 25.68 25.45 21.01
N LEU A 28 26.86 24.89 21.31
CA LEU A 28 27.15 23.53 20.97
C LEU A 28 26.22 22.57 21.74
N ILE A 29 25.63 21.63 21.05
CA ILE A 29 24.82 20.61 21.68
C ILE A 29 25.72 19.68 22.53
N VAL A 30 25.19 19.23 23.66
CA VAL A 30 25.88 18.32 24.54
C VAL A 30 25.98 16.94 23.85
N PRO A 31 27.16 16.32 23.75
CA PRO A 31 27.29 14.96 23.27
C PRO A 31 26.42 14.03 24.12
N GLY A 32 25.50 13.35 23.51
CA GLY A 32 24.57 12.47 24.23
C GLY A 32 23.67 11.72 23.28
N THR A 33 22.79 10.94 23.84
CA THR A 33 21.83 10.12 23.14
C THR A 33 20.56 10.92 22.83
N GLY A 34 20.00 10.73 21.65
CA GLY A 34 18.61 11.10 21.39
C GLY A 34 18.38 12.30 20.49
N TYR A 35 19.33 12.66 19.64
CA TYR A 35 19.03 13.62 18.58
C TYR A 35 18.37 12.93 17.40
N SER A 36 17.23 13.43 16.95
CA SER A 36 16.54 12.97 15.75
C SER A 36 16.54 14.06 14.68
N ILE A 37 16.77 13.68 13.44
CA ILE A 37 16.60 14.56 12.28
C ILE A 37 15.25 14.26 11.68
N ASN A 38 14.38 15.27 11.63
CA ASN A 38 13.08 15.16 10.99
C ASN A 38 13.10 15.99 9.71
N VAL A 39 12.83 15.36 8.59
CA VAL A 39 12.66 16.02 7.29
C VAL A 39 11.17 16.07 6.98
N LEU A 40 10.61 17.27 6.91
CA LEU A 40 9.25 17.50 6.45
C LEU A 40 9.31 18.07 5.03
N THR A 41 8.75 17.33 4.09
CA THR A 41 8.59 17.80 2.71
C THR A 41 7.12 17.99 2.42
N THR A 42 6.76 19.14 1.86
CA THR A 42 5.45 19.34 1.23
C THR A 42 5.67 19.40 -0.27
N THR A 43 5.12 18.42 -0.98
CA THR A 43 5.01 18.50 -2.44
C THR A 43 3.73 19.27 -2.76
N GLY A 44 3.88 20.49 -3.25
CA GLY A 44 2.78 21.28 -3.79
C GLY A 44 2.93 21.39 -5.31
N PHE A 45 1.81 21.38 -6.01
CA PHE A 45 1.83 21.74 -7.43
C PHE A 45 2.00 23.26 -7.54
N PRO A 46 2.78 23.78 -8.53
CA PRO A 46 2.77 25.20 -8.84
C PRO A 46 1.36 25.69 -9.11
N GLU A 47 1.05 26.95 -8.80
CA GLU A 47 -0.29 27.55 -8.98
C GLU A 47 -0.86 27.40 -10.40
N ASN A 48 0.00 27.22 -11.38
CA ASN A 48 -0.34 27.04 -12.80
C ASN A 48 -0.10 25.61 -13.30
N ALA A 49 0.14 24.64 -12.41
CA ALA A 49 0.21 23.25 -12.84
C ALA A 49 -1.15 22.83 -13.40
N ILE A 50 -1.14 22.41 -14.65
CA ILE A 50 -2.31 21.73 -15.22
C ILE A 50 -2.39 20.38 -14.50
N ILE A 51 -3.25 20.29 -13.52
CA ILE A 51 -3.65 19.02 -12.97
C ILE A 51 -4.52 18.37 -14.04
N THR A 52 -3.88 17.59 -14.92
CA THR A 52 -4.63 16.70 -15.79
C THR A 52 -5.36 15.74 -14.87
N LYS A 53 -6.67 15.79 -14.95
CA LYS A 53 -7.55 14.99 -14.16
C LYS A 53 -7.16 13.52 -14.27
N ASP A 54 -6.58 13.02 -13.20
CA ASP A 54 -6.66 11.62 -12.83
C ASP A 54 -5.97 10.60 -13.74
N GLU A 55 -4.66 10.69 -13.83
CA GLU A 55 -3.85 9.57 -14.32
C GLU A 55 -3.29 8.68 -13.19
N THR A 56 -3.68 8.92 -11.96
CA THR A 56 -3.29 8.09 -10.84
C THR A 56 -3.95 6.72 -10.94
N LEU A 57 -3.13 5.68 -10.95
CA LEU A 57 -3.61 4.33 -10.71
C LEU A 57 -4.32 4.30 -9.37
N LYS A 58 -5.59 3.91 -9.39
CA LYS A 58 -6.41 3.91 -8.21
C LYS A 58 -7.27 2.67 -8.16
N VAL A 59 -7.18 1.98 -7.03
CA VAL A 59 -8.13 0.94 -6.65
C VAL A 59 -9.08 1.52 -5.64
N ASP A 60 -10.35 1.57 -5.99
CA ASP A 60 -11.41 1.96 -5.09
C ASP A 60 -12.17 0.72 -4.60
N ASN A 61 -12.80 0.86 -3.45
CA ASN A 61 -13.74 -0.13 -2.91
C ASN A 61 -13.18 -1.54 -2.72
N LEU A 62 -11.86 -1.71 -2.50
CA LEU A 62 -11.34 -3.02 -2.11
C LEU A 62 -11.98 -3.45 -0.79
N ARG A 63 -12.78 -4.49 -0.83
CA ARG A 63 -13.53 -5.04 0.31
C ARG A 63 -13.57 -6.55 0.26
N ALA A 64 -13.52 -7.18 1.44
CA ALA A 64 -13.96 -8.54 1.65
C ALA A 64 -15.37 -8.49 2.23
N ASN A 65 -16.35 -9.04 1.54
CA ASN A 65 -17.70 -9.25 2.07
C ASN A 65 -17.79 -10.70 2.54
N ALA A 66 -18.29 -10.90 3.75
CA ALA A 66 -17.89 -11.91 4.69
C ALA A 66 -16.38 -11.78 4.99
N TYR A 67 -16.02 -10.79 5.79
CA TYR A 67 -14.65 -10.63 6.30
C TYR A 67 -14.32 -11.61 7.43
N VAL A 68 -15.28 -12.42 7.84
CA VAL A 68 -15.12 -13.60 8.71
C VAL A 68 -15.73 -14.79 8.00
N ILE A 69 -14.98 -15.86 7.83
CA ILE A 69 -15.45 -17.11 7.21
C ILE A 69 -15.04 -18.34 8.04
N VAL A 70 -15.87 -19.37 7.96
CA VAL A 70 -15.63 -20.71 8.49
C VAL A 70 -15.62 -21.70 7.32
N PRO A 71 -14.46 -21.93 6.68
CA PRO A 71 -14.38 -22.70 5.45
C PRO A 71 -14.90 -24.13 5.54
N VAL A 72 -14.77 -24.75 6.71
CA VAL A 72 -15.28 -26.14 6.94
C VAL A 72 -16.80 -26.25 6.80
N PHE A 73 -17.53 -25.13 6.87
CA PHE A 73 -18.97 -25.08 6.61
C PHE A 73 -19.31 -24.59 5.19
N GLY A 74 -18.31 -24.48 4.32
CA GLY A 74 -18.49 -24.01 2.95
C GLY A 74 -18.69 -22.49 2.82
N GLU A 75 -18.36 -21.74 3.86
CA GLU A 75 -18.43 -20.29 3.79
C GLU A 75 -17.32 -19.71 2.91
N VAL A 76 -17.66 -18.66 2.16
CA VAL A 76 -16.77 -18.00 1.21
C VAL A 76 -16.70 -16.50 1.49
N SER A 77 -15.56 -15.90 1.21
CA SER A 77 -15.39 -14.45 1.22
C SER A 77 -15.47 -13.90 -0.21
N LYS A 78 -16.36 -12.95 -0.42
CA LYS A 78 -16.46 -12.22 -1.69
C LYS A 78 -15.52 -11.01 -1.65
N ILE A 79 -14.48 -11.03 -2.47
CA ILE A 79 -13.52 -9.94 -2.63
C ILE A 79 -14.00 -9.07 -3.78
N THR A 80 -14.21 -7.78 -3.53
CA THR A 80 -14.66 -6.82 -4.56
C THR A 80 -13.71 -5.64 -4.64
N TYR A 81 -13.54 -5.09 -5.84
CA TYR A 81 -12.81 -3.85 -6.06
C TYR A 81 -13.26 -3.16 -7.35
N THR A 82 -12.88 -1.91 -7.50
CA THR A 82 -13.15 -1.10 -8.69
C THR A 82 -11.83 -0.59 -9.27
N LEU A 83 -11.65 -0.76 -10.58
CA LEU A 83 -10.55 -0.18 -11.33
C LEU A 83 -11.03 1.09 -12.04
N ALA A 84 -10.35 2.21 -11.79
CA ALA A 84 -10.63 3.48 -12.45
C ALA A 84 -10.13 3.51 -13.91
N ARG A 85 -9.19 2.64 -14.25
CA ARG A 85 -8.59 2.50 -15.60
C ARG A 85 -8.08 1.09 -15.84
N GLU A 86 -7.81 0.77 -17.12
CA GLU A 86 -7.13 -0.47 -17.49
C GLU A 86 -5.81 -0.61 -16.70
N SER A 87 -5.61 -1.79 -16.11
CA SER A 87 -4.47 -2.07 -15.26
C SER A 87 -4.14 -3.56 -15.26
N ARG A 88 -2.86 -3.87 -15.07
CA ARG A 88 -2.45 -5.23 -14.70
C ARG A 88 -2.65 -5.43 -13.22
N VAL A 89 -3.33 -6.49 -12.85
CA VAL A 89 -3.78 -6.76 -11.49
C VAL A 89 -3.12 -8.02 -10.94
N THR A 90 -2.58 -7.91 -9.74
CA THR A 90 -2.14 -9.05 -8.93
C THR A 90 -2.86 -8.99 -7.60
N LEU A 91 -3.49 -10.10 -7.22
CA LEU A 91 -4.16 -10.26 -5.92
C LEU A 91 -3.67 -11.55 -5.27
N ASN A 92 -2.99 -11.40 -4.15
CA ASN A 92 -2.47 -12.50 -3.35
C ASN A 92 -3.14 -12.53 -1.99
N ILE A 93 -3.21 -13.72 -1.40
CA ILE A 93 -3.61 -13.92 -0.02
C ILE A 93 -2.41 -14.46 0.74
N LYS A 94 -2.13 -13.86 1.91
CA LYS A 94 -1.09 -14.32 2.83
C LYS A 94 -1.70 -14.88 4.10
N ASP A 95 -1.02 -15.86 4.68
CA ASP A 95 -1.40 -16.44 5.96
C ASP A 95 -1.17 -15.46 7.14
N PRO A 96 -1.63 -15.78 8.36
CA PRO A 96 -1.42 -14.93 9.54
C PRO A 96 0.05 -14.70 9.90
N ASN A 97 0.98 -15.51 9.39
CA ASN A 97 2.43 -15.36 9.59
C ASN A 97 3.09 -14.50 8.50
N GLY A 98 2.31 -14.06 7.49
CA GLY A 98 2.79 -13.27 6.36
C GLY A 98 3.36 -14.09 5.20
N ASN A 99 3.26 -15.42 5.24
CA ASN A 99 3.68 -16.27 4.13
C ASN A 99 2.64 -16.27 3.01
N HIS A 100 3.12 -16.52 1.79
CA HIS A 100 2.22 -16.74 0.66
C HIS A 100 1.27 -17.90 0.93
N PHE A 101 -0.01 -17.71 0.63
CA PHE A 101 -1.05 -18.71 0.80
C PHE A 101 -1.80 -19.03 -0.49
N ARG A 102 -2.27 -18.00 -1.22
CA ARG A 102 -2.97 -18.18 -2.50
C ARG A 102 -2.74 -17.04 -3.47
N ASN A 103 -2.55 -17.37 -4.74
CA ASN A 103 -2.66 -16.46 -5.86
C ASN A 103 -4.11 -16.45 -6.36
N VAL A 104 -4.81 -15.32 -6.23
CA VAL A 104 -6.15 -15.14 -6.80
C VAL A 104 -6.03 -14.64 -8.23
N LEU A 105 -5.13 -13.68 -8.46
CA LEU A 105 -4.81 -13.09 -9.76
C LEU A 105 -3.31 -12.90 -9.88
N THR A 106 -2.76 -13.16 -11.05
CA THR A 106 -1.33 -12.96 -11.32
C THR A 106 -1.16 -12.16 -12.60
N ASN A 107 -0.83 -10.87 -12.43
CA ASN A 107 -0.50 -9.95 -13.54
C ASN A 107 -1.55 -9.94 -14.68
N GLU A 108 -2.82 -10.03 -14.32
CA GLU A 108 -3.93 -10.09 -15.26
C GLU A 108 -4.31 -8.70 -15.75
N LEU A 109 -4.37 -8.52 -17.08
CA LEU A 109 -4.82 -7.25 -17.67
C LEU A 109 -6.34 -7.14 -17.56
N GLN A 110 -6.80 -6.11 -16.87
CA GLN A 110 -8.22 -5.83 -16.62
C GLN A 110 -8.59 -4.42 -17.05
N GLN A 111 -9.76 -4.30 -17.65
CA GLN A 111 -10.34 -3.02 -18.07
C GLN A 111 -10.88 -2.23 -16.88
N THR A 112 -11.22 -0.96 -17.11
CA THR A 112 -12.01 -0.16 -16.14
C THR A 112 -13.29 -0.90 -15.78
N GLY A 113 -13.60 -0.99 -14.48
CA GLY A 113 -14.84 -1.66 -14.05
C GLY A 113 -14.83 -2.15 -12.62
N ASN A 114 -15.91 -2.85 -12.29
CA ASN A 114 -16.09 -3.51 -10.99
C ASN A 114 -15.80 -4.99 -11.16
N TYR A 115 -15.06 -5.53 -10.21
CA TYR A 115 -14.64 -6.92 -10.21
C TYR A 115 -15.03 -7.60 -8.91
N GLU A 116 -15.26 -8.92 -8.97
CA GLU A 116 -15.54 -9.74 -7.82
C GLU A 116 -14.91 -11.13 -7.95
N TYR A 117 -14.37 -11.62 -6.85
CA TYR A 117 -13.77 -12.94 -6.70
C TYR A 117 -14.27 -13.60 -5.42
N TRP A 118 -14.36 -14.92 -5.44
CA TRP A 118 -14.81 -15.70 -4.31
C TRP A 118 -13.65 -16.53 -3.78
N TRP A 119 -13.36 -16.40 -2.50
CA TRP A 119 -12.36 -17.20 -1.83
C TRP A 119 -13.00 -18.10 -0.79
N ASP A 120 -12.78 -19.39 -0.94
CA ASP A 120 -13.36 -20.46 -0.12
C ASP A 120 -12.45 -20.90 1.03
N GLY A 121 -11.36 -20.20 1.29
CA GLY A 121 -10.41 -20.57 2.34
C GLY A 121 -9.37 -21.61 1.91
N THR A 122 -9.24 -21.91 0.61
CA THR A 122 -8.22 -22.84 0.11
C THR A 122 -6.95 -22.11 -0.31
N ASN A 123 -5.81 -22.82 -0.24
CA ASN A 123 -4.52 -22.38 -0.80
C ASN A 123 -4.42 -22.70 -2.30
N ASP A 124 -3.25 -22.46 -2.90
CA ASP A 124 -3.00 -22.75 -4.32
C ASP A 124 -3.15 -24.23 -4.68
N ASP A 125 -2.90 -25.13 -3.73
CA ASP A 125 -3.05 -26.59 -3.91
C ASP A 125 -4.48 -27.08 -3.67
N GLY A 126 -5.42 -26.19 -3.34
CA GLY A 126 -6.79 -26.52 -3.02
C GLY A 126 -7.01 -27.05 -1.59
N ASN A 127 -6.00 -26.95 -0.74
CA ASN A 127 -6.12 -27.38 0.66
C ASN A 127 -6.74 -26.26 1.51
N TYR A 128 -7.69 -26.65 2.36
CA TYR A 128 -8.31 -25.71 3.30
C TYR A 128 -7.34 -25.22 4.37
N ILE A 129 -7.62 -24.03 4.84
CA ILE A 129 -6.94 -23.38 5.95
C ILE A 129 -6.87 -24.31 7.17
N THR A 130 -5.67 -24.46 7.70
CA THR A 130 -5.43 -25.19 8.96
C THR A 130 -5.18 -24.28 10.15
N ILE A 131 -4.78 -23.01 9.90
CA ILE A 131 -4.44 -22.04 10.92
C ILE A 131 -5.52 -20.96 10.95
N PRO A 132 -6.30 -20.83 12.03
CA PRO A 132 -7.23 -19.71 12.17
C PRO A 132 -6.48 -18.40 12.36
N GLY A 133 -7.06 -17.29 11.91
CA GLY A 133 -6.45 -15.96 12.05
C GLY A 133 -6.81 -14.98 10.94
N HIS A 134 -6.05 -13.92 10.88
CA HIS A 134 -6.25 -12.86 9.88
C HIS A 134 -5.41 -13.15 8.64
N TYR A 135 -6.08 -13.45 7.54
CA TYR A 135 -5.47 -13.61 6.23
C TYR A 135 -5.44 -12.27 5.52
N MET A 136 -4.28 -11.89 4.99
CA MET A 136 -4.08 -10.59 4.38
C MET A 136 -4.28 -10.68 2.87
N LEU A 137 -5.17 -9.85 2.34
CA LEU A 137 -5.31 -9.61 0.91
C LEU A 137 -4.28 -8.56 0.49
N GLU A 138 -3.36 -8.91 -0.39
CA GLU A 138 -2.42 -7.99 -1.01
C GLU A 138 -2.84 -7.72 -2.45
N PHE A 139 -3.21 -6.49 -2.72
CA PHE A 139 -3.66 -6.04 -4.02
C PHE A 139 -2.64 -5.08 -4.62
N PHE A 140 -2.14 -5.43 -5.79
CA PHE A 140 -1.16 -4.66 -6.53
C PHE A 140 -1.67 -4.42 -7.95
N ILE A 141 -1.57 -3.21 -8.44
CA ILE A 141 -1.93 -2.83 -9.80
C ILE A 141 -0.81 -2.05 -10.47
N GLU A 142 -0.66 -2.25 -11.76
CA GLU A 142 0.24 -1.51 -12.63
C GLU A 142 -0.50 -1.03 -13.87
N ASN A 143 -0.15 0.15 -14.40
CA ASN A 143 -0.68 0.60 -15.68
C ASN A 143 0.05 -0.06 -16.86
N GLU A 144 -0.50 0.07 -18.05
CA GLU A 144 0.18 -0.21 -19.31
C GLU A 144 0.60 1.11 -20.02
N PRO A 145 1.88 1.31 -20.35
CA PRO A 145 3.05 0.50 -20.00
C PRO A 145 3.43 0.66 -18.53
N GLN A 146 3.95 -0.32 -17.88
CA GLN A 146 4.23 -0.45 -16.43
C GLN A 146 5.10 0.69 -15.85
N THR A 147 4.61 1.91 -15.91
CA THR A 147 5.29 3.14 -15.44
C THR A 147 4.83 3.58 -14.05
N ASN A 148 3.63 3.17 -13.65
CA ASN A 148 3.05 3.49 -12.34
C ASN A 148 2.43 2.25 -11.70
N SER A 149 2.47 2.19 -10.39
CA SER A 149 1.87 1.12 -9.61
C SER A 149 1.12 1.65 -8.39
N ALA A 150 0.13 0.90 -7.92
CA ALA A 150 -0.54 1.17 -6.66
C ALA A 150 -0.74 -0.13 -5.87
N TYR A 151 -0.77 0.01 -4.56
CA TYR A 151 -0.86 -1.10 -3.63
C TYR A 151 -1.95 -0.85 -2.59
N ARG A 152 -2.72 -1.89 -2.27
CA ARG A 152 -3.75 -1.87 -1.22
C ARG A 152 -3.71 -3.16 -0.40
N ARG A 153 -4.19 -3.08 0.82
CA ARG A 153 -4.35 -4.23 1.71
C ARG A 153 -5.78 -4.33 2.21
N GLY A 154 -6.25 -5.55 2.36
CA GLY A 154 -7.49 -5.91 3.04
C GLY A 154 -7.26 -7.13 3.93
N ASN A 155 -8.24 -7.52 4.72
CA ASN A 155 -8.15 -8.69 5.58
C ASN A 155 -9.41 -9.54 5.49
N VAL A 156 -9.23 -10.86 5.60
CA VAL A 156 -10.30 -11.83 5.88
C VAL A 156 -9.90 -12.58 7.13
N THR A 157 -10.82 -12.69 8.08
CA THR A 157 -10.61 -13.48 9.30
C THR A 157 -11.17 -14.87 9.09
N VAL A 158 -10.36 -15.86 9.39
CA VAL A 158 -10.78 -17.26 9.37
C VAL A 158 -10.88 -17.78 10.78
N VAL A 159 -12.02 -18.36 11.09
CA VAL A 159 -12.28 -19.07 12.33
C VAL A 159 -12.52 -20.56 12.05
N ARG A 160 -12.37 -21.38 13.10
CA ARG A 160 -12.56 -22.84 13.05
C ARG A 160 -13.91 -23.20 13.61
#